data_7c4d6b9eb200c66e12695f89d0c74790
#
_entry.id   7c4d6b9eb200c66e12695f89d0c74790
#
_cell.length_a   1.000
_cell.length_b   1.000
_cell.length_c   1.000
_cell.angle_alpha   90.00
_cell.angle_beta   90.00
_cell.angle_gamma   90.00
#
_symmetry.space_group_name_H-M   'P 1'
#
loop_
_entity.id
_entity.type
_entity.pdbx_description
1 polymer ?
#
loop_
_entity_poly.entity_id
_entity_poly.type
_entity_poly.pdbx_seq_one_letter_code
_entity_poly.pdbx_strand_id
1 'polypeptide(L)'
;MRLAIYPGTFDPLTLGHLDIVEQAAGIFDQVLVAVARSAAKVPLLDVDHRVAAATAAVAHLDNVTCAPFDGLLVDLVRERGACAVVRGVRGHGDFEIEQQMALTNRRLAGSLTTCLLIPAPEHLGIASKLVREIVAHGGDVSFLVPPAVLPFLPRQ
;
A
#
# COMPACT_ATOMS: atom_id res chain seq x y z
N MET A 1 16.01 -9.08 13.09
CA MET A 1 15.56 -8.07 12.12
C MET A 1 14.07 -8.28 11.89
N ARG A 2 13.24 -7.26 12.17
CA ARG A 2 11.78 -7.33 12.07
C ARG A 2 11.35 -6.77 10.71
N LEU A 3 11.00 -7.65 9.77
CA LEU A 3 10.42 -7.28 8.48
C LEU A 3 8.90 -7.20 8.61
N ALA A 4 8.31 -6.11 8.15
CA ALA A 4 6.87 -6.00 7.93
C ALA A 4 6.55 -5.95 6.43
N ILE A 5 5.37 -6.46 6.05
CA ILE A 5 4.85 -6.35 4.68
C ILE A 5 3.64 -5.42 4.69
N TYR A 6 3.66 -4.41 3.82
CA TYR A 6 2.50 -3.57 3.53
C TYR A 6 1.95 -3.93 2.15
N PRO A 7 0.93 -4.79 2.08
CA PRO A 7 0.35 -5.22 0.81
C PRO A 7 -0.71 -4.27 0.32
N GLY A 8 -0.79 -4.08 -0.98
CA GLY A 8 -1.85 -3.29 -1.61
C GLY A 8 -1.77 -3.32 -3.12
N THR A 9 -2.78 -2.76 -3.77
CA THR A 9 -2.80 -2.59 -5.22
C THR A 9 -1.97 -1.39 -5.64
N PHE A 10 -2.01 -0.29 -4.87
CA PHE A 10 -1.28 0.97 -5.11
C PHE A 10 -1.45 1.49 -6.54
N ASP A 11 -2.68 1.70 -6.95
CA ASP A 11 -3.06 2.12 -8.29
C ASP A 11 -3.80 3.48 -8.33
N PRO A 12 -3.04 4.57 -8.14
CA PRO A 12 -1.65 4.70 -7.76
C PRO A 12 -1.45 4.71 -6.23
N LEU A 13 -0.19 4.71 -5.78
CA LEU A 13 0.19 5.02 -4.40
C LEU A 13 -0.18 6.48 -4.10
N THR A 14 -0.87 6.71 -2.96
CA THR A 14 -1.36 8.03 -2.53
C THR A 14 -0.58 8.57 -1.35
N LEU A 15 -0.81 9.85 -1.00
CA LEU A 15 -0.24 10.44 0.23
C LEU A 15 -0.64 9.67 1.49
N GLY A 16 -1.87 9.14 1.55
CA GLY A 16 -2.28 8.29 2.67
C GLY A 16 -1.52 6.97 2.74
N HIS A 17 -1.20 6.35 1.60
CA HIS A 17 -0.35 5.16 1.58
C HIS A 17 1.08 5.48 2.01
N LEU A 18 1.65 6.60 1.52
CA LEU A 18 3.00 7.02 1.89
C LEU A 18 3.11 7.24 3.40
N ASP A 19 2.17 7.93 4.01
CA ASP A 19 2.13 8.16 5.45
C ASP A 19 2.14 6.82 6.24
N ILE A 20 1.36 5.83 5.84
CA ILE A 20 1.40 4.50 6.46
C ILE A 20 2.77 3.83 6.30
N VAL A 21 3.41 3.96 5.13
CA VAL A 21 4.75 3.42 4.90
C VAL A 21 5.77 4.10 5.82
N GLU A 22 5.72 5.42 5.97
CA GLU A 22 6.61 6.20 6.84
C GLU A 22 6.45 5.80 8.32
N GLN A 23 5.21 5.64 8.79
CA GLN A 23 4.94 5.14 10.13
C GLN A 23 5.50 3.72 10.33
N ALA A 24 5.26 2.83 9.37
CA ALA A 24 5.79 1.46 9.42
C ALA A 24 7.32 1.43 9.41
N ALA A 25 7.97 2.28 8.60
CA ALA A 25 9.42 2.41 8.55
C ALA A 25 10.03 2.87 9.89
N GLY A 26 9.29 3.66 10.68
CA GLY A 26 9.69 4.05 12.03
C GLY A 26 9.51 2.95 13.09
N ILE A 27 8.70 1.91 12.80
CA ILE A 27 8.37 0.84 13.77
C ILE A 27 9.21 -0.42 13.50
N PHE A 28 9.43 -0.76 12.22
CA PHE A 28 10.08 -1.99 11.79
C PHE A 28 11.48 -1.75 11.24
N ASP A 29 12.36 -2.74 11.39
CA ASP A 29 13.73 -2.66 10.88
C ASP A 29 13.75 -2.63 9.34
N GLN A 30 12.78 -3.32 8.70
CA GLN A 30 12.55 -3.31 7.26
C GLN A 30 11.06 -3.34 6.93
N VAL A 31 10.68 -2.70 5.83
CA VAL A 31 9.32 -2.71 5.29
C VAL A 31 9.37 -3.10 3.80
N LEU A 32 8.55 -4.08 3.43
CA LEU A 32 8.28 -4.43 2.04
C LEU A 32 6.91 -3.90 1.64
N VAL A 33 6.87 -2.93 0.75
CA VAL A 33 5.64 -2.53 0.05
C VAL A 33 5.38 -3.55 -1.06
N ALA A 34 4.41 -4.43 -0.81
CA ALA A 34 4.09 -5.53 -1.70
C ALA A 34 2.94 -5.15 -2.64
N VAL A 35 3.26 -4.93 -3.91
CA VAL A 35 2.31 -4.47 -4.94
C VAL A 35 1.63 -5.68 -5.57
N ALA A 36 0.33 -5.85 -5.32
CA ALA A 36 -0.43 -6.98 -5.85
C ALA A 36 -0.53 -6.93 -7.39
N ARG A 37 -0.19 -8.04 -8.07
CA ARG A 37 -0.34 -8.17 -9.53
C ARG A 37 -1.80 -8.12 -9.93
N SER A 38 -2.65 -8.87 -9.23
CA SER A 38 -4.10 -8.81 -9.45
C SER A 38 -4.62 -7.44 -9.01
N ALA A 39 -5.00 -6.65 -9.97
CA ALA A 39 -5.68 -5.38 -9.77
C ALA A 39 -7.17 -5.52 -10.11
N ALA A 40 -7.92 -4.43 -9.94
CA ALA A 40 -9.26 -4.30 -10.51
C ALA A 40 -9.24 -4.61 -12.01
N LYS A 41 -10.40 -4.92 -12.61
CA LYS A 41 -10.54 -5.37 -14.01
C LYS A 41 -9.79 -4.51 -15.04
N VAL A 42 -9.62 -3.21 -14.78
CA VAL A 42 -8.83 -2.29 -15.60
C VAL A 42 -8.05 -1.38 -14.66
N PRO A 43 -6.76 -1.66 -14.37
CA PRO A 43 -5.94 -0.78 -13.56
C PRO A 43 -5.59 0.50 -14.33
N LEU A 44 -5.35 1.60 -13.61
CA LEU A 44 -4.81 2.83 -14.18
C LEU A 44 -3.37 2.64 -14.63
N LEU A 45 -2.57 1.95 -13.81
CA LEU A 45 -1.18 1.62 -14.06
C LEU A 45 -1.00 0.11 -14.06
N ASP A 46 -0.22 -0.42 -15.00
CA ASP A 46 0.23 -1.81 -14.91
C ASP A 46 1.11 -2.04 -13.67
N VAL A 47 1.38 -3.29 -13.34
CA VAL A 47 2.09 -3.64 -12.11
C VAL A 47 3.51 -3.06 -12.07
N ASP A 48 4.20 -3.02 -13.20
CA ASP A 48 5.59 -2.54 -13.24
C ASP A 48 5.65 -1.02 -13.01
N HIS A 49 4.73 -0.27 -13.60
CA HIS A 49 4.57 1.17 -13.34
C HIS A 49 4.13 1.44 -11.88
N ARG A 50 3.25 0.61 -11.30
CA ARG A 50 2.86 0.76 -9.88
C ARG A 50 4.03 0.51 -8.93
N VAL A 51 4.86 -0.49 -9.20
CA VAL A 51 6.08 -0.76 -8.43
C VAL A 51 7.08 0.39 -8.58
N ALA A 52 7.31 0.87 -9.81
CA ALA A 52 8.23 1.98 -10.06
C ALA A 52 7.76 3.28 -9.36
N ALA A 53 6.46 3.60 -9.44
CA ALA A 53 5.88 4.76 -8.77
C ALA A 53 5.99 4.64 -7.23
N ALA A 54 5.70 3.47 -6.66
CA ALA A 54 5.87 3.22 -5.23
C ALA A 54 7.34 3.36 -4.81
N THR A 55 8.28 2.78 -5.58
CA THR A 55 9.72 2.89 -5.31
C THR A 55 10.18 4.35 -5.33
N ALA A 56 9.73 5.14 -6.31
CA ALA A 56 10.06 6.56 -6.37
C ALA A 56 9.48 7.34 -5.17
N ALA A 57 8.27 7.02 -4.73
CA ALA A 57 7.62 7.69 -3.61
C ALA A 57 8.32 7.44 -2.27
N VAL A 58 8.91 6.25 -2.08
CA VAL A 58 9.57 5.86 -0.82
C VAL A 58 11.10 5.97 -0.86
N ALA A 59 11.67 6.56 -1.91
CA ALA A 59 13.11 6.63 -2.14
C ALA A 59 13.90 7.34 -1.02
N HIS A 60 13.23 8.11 -0.17
CA HIS A 60 13.83 8.78 0.99
C HIS A 60 13.89 7.88 2.25
N LEU A 61 13.39 6.65 2.19
CA LEU A 61 13.35 5.69 3.30
C LEU A 61 14.32 4.54 3.03
N ASP A 62 15.45 4.52 3.73
CA ASP A 62 16.53 3.55 3.50
C ASP A 62 16.15 2.09 3.83
N ASN A 63 15.14 1.90 4.69
CA ASN A 63 14.67 0.59 5.16
C ASN A 63 13.39 0.11 4.47
N VAL A 64 12.98 0.75 3.37
CA VAL A 64 11.77 0.39 2.60
C VAL A 64 12.15 -0.12 1.22
N THR A 65 11.54 -1.22 0.82
CA THR A 65 11.66 -1.78 -0.54
C THR A 65 10.28 -2.01 -1.13
N CYS A 66 10.18 -2.00 -2.47
CA CYS A 66 8.95 -2.29 -3.19
C CYS A 66 9.16 -3.49 -4.11
N ALA A 67 8.21 -4.39 -4.15
CA ALA A 67 8.22 -5.53 -5.08
C ALA A 67 6.82 -5.96 -5.48
N PRO A 68 6.64 -6.50 -6.69
CA PRO A 68 5.36 -7.10 -7.06
C PRO A 68 5.20 -8.44 -6.32
N PHE A 69 3.94 -8.82 -6.06
CA PHE A 69 3.64 -10.15 -5.58
C PHE A 69 2.36 -10.69 -6.24
N ASP A 70 2.26 -12.01 -6.27
CA ASP A 70 1.10 -12.74 -6.75
C ASP A 70 0.73 -13.84 -5.75
N GLY A 71 -0.52 -14.31 -5.81
CA GLY A 71 -1.02 -15.35 -4.90
C GLY A 71 -1.44 -14.85 -3.52
N LEU A 72 -1.35 -15.71 -2.52
CA LEU A 72 -1.82 -15.41 -1.18
C LEU A 72 -0.78 -14.61 -0.38
N LEU A 73 -1.26 -13.58 0.32
CA LEU A 73 -0.41 -12.77 1.21
C LEU A 73 0.31 -13.63 2.27
N VAL A 74 -0.34 -14.63 2.80
CA VAL A 74 0.23 -15.51 3.83
C VAL A 74 1.42 -16.33 3.32
N ASP A 75 1.45 -16.66 2.04
CA ASP A 75 2.57 -17.36 1.42
C ASP A 75 3.77 -16.41 1.25
N LEU A 76 3.52 -15.17 0.81
CA LEU A 76 4.55 -14.13 0.76
C LEU A 76 5.14 -13.86 2.16
N VAL A 77 4.30 -13.79 3.19
CA VAL A 77 4.76 -13.60 4.58
C VAL A 77 5.70 -14.72 5.01
N ARG A 78 5.35 -15.96 4.72
CA ARG A 78 6.19 -17.14 5.04
C ARG A 78 7.50 -17.13 4.26
N GLU A 79 7.44 -16.89 2.95
CA GLU A 79 8.59 -16.84 2.05
C GLU A 79 9.61 -15.79 2.50
N ARG A 80 9.12 -14.61 2.89
CA ARG A 80 9.98 -13.49 3.29
C ARG A 80 10.35 -13.51 4.77
N GLY A 81 9.79 -14.40 5.57
CA GLY A 81 10.00 -14.44 7.02
C GLY A 81 9.51 -13.17 7.72
N ALA A 82 8.46 -12.55 7.21
CA ALA A 82 7.94 -11.32 7.80
C ALA A 82 7.22 -11.60 9.13
N CYS A 83 7.41 -10.71 10.11
CA CYS A 83 6.82 -10.82 11.44
C CYS A 83 5.43 -10.17 11.52
N ALA A 84 5.08 -9.28 10.59
CA ALA A 84 3.80 -8.58 10.60
C ALA A 84 3.35 -8.17 9.19
N VAL A 85 2.04 -8.00 9.05
CA VAL A 85 1.41 -7.29 7.94
C VAL A 85 0.95 -5.93 8.44
N VAL A 86 1.22 -4.88 7.69
CA VAL A 86 0.75 -3.51 7.95
C VAL A 86 -0.47 -3.22 7.09
N ARG A 87 -1.48 -2.58 7.67
CA ARG A 87 -2.67 -2.11 6.95
C ARG A 87 -3.04 -0.71 7.42
N GLY A 88 -3.45 0.16 6.49
CA GLY A 88 -3.98 1.48 6.80
C GLY A 88 -5.49 1.44 7.07
N VAL A 89 -5.95 2.17 8.09
CA VAL A 89 -7.37 2.29 8.45
C VAL A 89 -7.72 3.78 8.53
N ARG A 90 -8.64 4.22 7.67
CA ARG A 90 -9.09 5.62 7.60
C ARG A 90 -10.38 5.89 8.37
N GLY A 91 -11.15 4.84 8.64
CA GLY A 91 -12.44 4.97 9.31
C GLY A 91 -13.04 3.62 9.68
N HIS A 92 -14.24 3.66 10.22
CA HIS A 92 -14.93 2.48 10.77
C HIS A 92 -15.15 1.38 9.73
N GLY A 93 -15.55 1.74 8.51
CA GLY A 93 -15.77 0.75 7.44
C GLY A 93 -14.49 0.03 7.01
N ASP A 94 -13.35 0.75 6.95
CA ASP A 94 -12.06 0.12 6.67
C ASP A 94 -11.68 -0.84 7.80
N PHE A 95 -11.92 -0.44 9.07
CA PHE A 95 -11.58 -1.26 10.23
C PHE A 95 -12.28 -2.62 10.21
N GLU A 96 -13.56 -2.68 9.91
CA GLU A 96 -14.31 -3.94 9.85
C GLU A 96 -13.74 -4.88 8.79
N ILE A 97 -13.43 -4.35 7.60
CA ILE A 97 -12.84 -5.13 6.51
C ILE A 97 -11.45 -5.64 6.90
N GLU A 98 -10.60 -4.78 7.43
CA GLU A 98 -9.23 -5.14 7.82
C GLU A 98 -9.21 -6.12 9.00
N GLN A 99 -10.14 -5.99 9.96
CA GLN A 99 -10.32 -6.95 11.04
C GLN A 99 -10.67 -8.34 10.51
N GLN A 100 -11.63 -8.43 9.58
CA GLN A 100 -12.00 -9.69 8.97
C GLN A 100 -10.82 -10.32 8.19
N MET A 101 -10.09 -9.51 7.44
CA MET A 101 -8.89 -9.95 6.72
C MET A 101 -7.81 -10.45 7.68
N ALA A 102 -7.55 -9.73 8.76
CA ALA A 102 -6.56 -10.11 9.77
C ALA A 102 -6.90 -11.45 10.43
N LEU A 103 -8.17 -11.66 10.81
CA LEU A 103 -8.63 -12.93 11.38
C LEU A 103 -8.49 -14.10 10.38
N THR A 104 -8.82 -13.86 9.11
CA THR A 104 -8.68 -14.87 8.05
C THR A 104 -7.22 -15.23 7.82
N ASN A 105 -6.35 -14.22 7.67
CA ASN A 105 -4.91 -14.42 7.48
C ASN A 105 -4.27 -15.15 8.67
N ARG A 106 -4.70 -14.83 9.89
CA ARG A 106 -4.23 -15.52 11.10
C ARG A 106 -4.63 -17.00 11.12
N ARG A 107 -5.81 -17.35 10.64
CA ARG A 107 -6.23 -18.76 10.50
C ARG A 107 -5.39 -19.51 9.47
N LEU A 108 -5.07 -18.86 8.34
CA LEU A 108 -4.28 -19.46 7.26
C LEU A 108 -2.79 -19.61 7.62
N ALA A 109 -2.23 -18.66 8.37
CA ALA A 109 -0.80 -18.61 8.69
C ALA A 109 -0.45 -19.08 10.10
N GLY A 110 -1.43 -19.31 10.98
CA GLY A 110 -1.26 -19.72 12.37
C GLY A 110 -1.00 -18.55 13.32
N SER A 111 0.03 -17.76 13.16
CA SER A 111 0.44 -16.73 14.12
C SER A 111 0.74 -15.34 13.48
N LEU A 112 0.19 -15.06 12.32
CA LEU A 112 0.45 -13.78 11.65
C LEU A 112 -0.18 -12.60 12.42
N THR A 113 0.65 -11.61 12.72
CA THR A 113 0.24 -10.35 13.33
C THR A 113 -0.12 -9.33 12.26
N THR A 114 -1.25 -8.65 12.39
CA THR A 114 -1.63 -7.50 11.57
C THR A 114 -1.56 -6.23 12.41
N CYS A 115 -0.78 -5.26 11.97
CA CYS A 115 -0.70 -3.93 12.55
C CYS A 115 -1.60 -2.97 11.76
N LEU A 116 -2.59 -2.39 12.43
CA LEU A 116 -3.47 -1.37 11.85
C LEU A 116 -2.91 0.00 12.19
N LEU A 117 -2.60 0.80 11.18
CA LEU A 117 -2.08 2.16 11.31
C LEU A 117 -3.11 3.16 10.79
N ILE A 118 -3.19 4.30 11.45
CA ILE A 118 -4.12 5.38 11.08
C ILE A 118 -3.30 6.48 10.41
N PRO A 119 -3.66 6.88 9.18
CA PRO A 119 -2.99 8.00 8.53
C PRO A 119 -3.30 9.33 9.22
N ALA A 120 -2.46 10.33 8.99
CA ALA A 120 -2.69 11.68 9.47
C ALA A 120 -4.08 12.22 9.03
N PRO A 121 -4.70 13.11 9.82
CA PRO A 121 -6.05 13.59 9.56
C PRO A 121 -6.24 14.15 8.15
N GLU A 122 -5.27 14.84 7.60
CA GLU A 122 -5.27 15.40 6.26
C GLU A 122 -5.32 14.35 5.14
N HIS A 123 -4.96 13.10 5.44
CA HIS A 123 -4.93 11.99 4.49
C HIS A 123 -6.14 11.05 4.60
N LEU A 124 -7.01 11.23 5.58
CA LEU A 124 -8.16 10.34 5.82
C LEU A 124 -9.13 10.25 4.65
N GLY A 125 -9.30 11.34 3.89
CA GLY A 125 -10.17 11.40 2.72
C GLY A 125 -9.55 10.89 1.43
N ILE A 126 -8.27 10.50 1.42
CA ILE A 126 -7.54 10.15 0.21
C ILE A 126 -7.70 8.65 -0.10
N ALA A 127 -8.12 8.33 -1.32
CA ALA A 127 -8.23 6.96 -1.81
C ALA A 127 -7.79 6.87 -3.28
N SER A 128 -7.13 5.76 -3.67
CA SER A 128 -6.73 5.55 -5.07
C SER A 128 -7.90 5.55 -6.04
N LYS A 129 -9.09 5.09 -5.61
CA LYS A 129 -10.31 5.15 -6.41
C LYS A 129 -10.63 6.59 -6.82
N LEU A 130 -10.56 7.53 -5.88
CA LEU A 130 -10.80 8.96 -6.15
C LEU A 130 -9.77 9.52 -7.12
N VAL A 131 -8.49 9.15 -6.95
CA VAL A 131 -7.42 9.57 -7.88
C VAL A 131 -7.71 9.08 -9.29
N ARG A 132 -8.06 7.80 -9.46
CA ARG A 132 -8.38 7.22 -10.79
C ARG A 132 -9.57 7.92 -11.44
N GLU A 133 -10.60 8.25 -10.65
CA GLU A 133 -11.79 8.93 -11.13
C GLU A 133 -11.46 10.36 -11.62
N ILE A 134 -10.68 11.11 -10.85
CA ILE A 134 -10.25 12.46 -11.23
C ILE A 134 -9.36 12.42 -12.48
N VAL A 135 -8.37 11.52 -12.54
CA VAL A 135 -7.50 11.35 -13.71
C VAL A 135 -8.29 11.00 -14.97
N ALA A 136 -9.28 10.11 -14.87
CA ALA A 136 -10.15 9.73 -16.00
C ALA A 136 -10.91 10.93 -16.60
N HIS A 137 -11.13 11.97 -15.83
CA HIS A 137 -11.79 13.22 -16.25
C HIS A 137 -10.83 14.38 -16.49
N GLY A 138 -9.52 14.12 -16.52
CA GLY A 138 -8.52 15.15 -16.79
C GLY A 138 -8.31 16.14 -15.64
N GLY A 139 -8.64 15.77 -14.38
CA GLY A 139 -8.48 16.63 -13.22
C GLY A 139 -7.09 16.55 -12.58
N ASP A 140 -6.69 17.59 -11.87
CA ASP A 140 -5.44 17.63 -11.10
C ASP A 140 -5.55 16.75 -9.83
N VAL A 141 -4.53 15.92 -9.63
CA VAL A 141 -4.39 15.02 -8.46
C VAL A 141 -3.13 15.27 -7.65
N SER A 142 -2.43 16.37 -7.91
CA SER A 142 -1.16 16.70 -7.26
C SER A 142 -1.24 16.81 -5.73
N PHE A 143 -2.43 17.08 -5.20
CA PHE A 143 -2.71 17.16 -3.76
C PHE A 143 -3.12 15.81 -3.12
N LEU A 144 -3.20 14.74 -3.91
CA LEU A 144 -3.63 13.39 -3.47
C LEU A 144 -2.51 12.34 -3.53
N VAL A 145 -1.50 12.60 -4.36
CA VAL A 145 -0.38 11.66 -4.58
C VAL A 145 0.97 12.30 -4.29
N PRO A 146 1.98 11.54 -3.89
CA PRO A 146 3.34 12.06 -3.77
C PRO A 146 3.82 12.65 -5.10
N PRO A 147 4.58 13.77 -5.10
CA PRO A 147 5.10 14.36 -6.34
C PRO A 147 5.85 13.37 -7.23
N ALA A 148 6.56 12.42 -6.64
CA ALA A 148 7.30 11.38 -7.35
C ALA A 148 6.39 10.40 -8.13
N VAL A 149 5.10 10.33 -7.81
CA VAL A 149 4.12 9.46 -8.50
C VAL A 149 3.55 10.14 -9.76
N LEU A 150 3.48 11.47 -9.79
CA LEU A 150 2.87 12.23 -10.90
C LEU A 150 3.42 11.88 -12.28
N PRO A 151 4.75 11.66 -12.49
CA PRO A 151 5.29 11.32 -13.80
C PRO A 151 4.80 9.99 -14.37
N PHE A 152 4.28 9.09 -13.52
CA PHE A 152 3.77 7.78 -13.92
C PHE A 152 2.30 7.80 -14.33
N LEU A 153 1.57 8.85 -13.95
CA LEU A 153 0.16 8.98 -14.29
C LEU A 153 0.00 9.33 -15.78
N PRO A 154 -1.09 8.91 -16.43
CA PRO A 154 -1.39 9.29 -17.80
C PRO A 154 -1.35 10.81 -17.95
N ARG A 155 -0.63 11.30 -18.96
CA ARG A 155 -0.64 12.71 -19.31
C ARG A 155 -2.01 13.10 -19.84
N GLN A 156 -2.50 14.23 -19.40
CA GLN A 156 -3.67 14.88 -19.93
C GLN A 156 -3.40 15.46 -21.33
#